data_0f56dc6ff4da215b94836b647d133d96
#
_entry.id   0f56dc6ff4da215b94836b647d133d96
#
_cell.length_a   1.000
_cell.length_b   1.000
_cell.length_c   1.000
_cell.angle_alpha   90.00
_cell.angle_beta   90.00
_cell.angle_gamma   90.00
#
_symmetry.space_group_name_H-M   'P 1'
#
loop_
_entity.id
_entity.type
_entity.pdbx_description
1 polymer ?
#
loop_
_entity_poly.entity_id
_entity_poly.type
_entity_poly.pdbx_seq_one_letter_code
_entity_poly.pdbx_strand_id
1 'polypeptide(L)'
;MSRLFVCALLLLAGCASRETERQTYDNNDLELVMGNAARMSCTCLFVMQMPTDFCQAWVKASPSVASFKVDFEKKRVESTGLLNFGARARFVDQRRGCLLE
;
A
#
# COMPACT_ATOMS: atom_id res chain seq x y z
N MET A 1 -45.88 -17.14 12.77
CA MET A 1 -44.94 -16.31 13.55
C MET A 1 -43.64 -17.05 13.93
N SER A 2 -43.67 -18.32 14.37
CA SER A 2 -42.44 -19.04 14.71
C SER A 2 -41.48 -19.26 13.53
N ARG A 3 -42.00 -19.43 12.31
CA ARG A 3 -41.15 -19.61 11.10
C ARG A 3 -40.40 -18.35 10.70
N LEU A 4 -40.96 -17.19 10.92
CA LEU A 4 -40.31 -15.91 10.67
C LEU A 4 -39.20 -15.61 11.67
N PHE A 5 -39.41 -16.02 12.93
CA PHE A 5 -38.38 -15.88 13.97
C PHE A 5 -37.16 -16.75 13.74
N VAL A 6 -37.36 -17.98 13.22
CA VAL A 6 -36.30 -18.91 12.90
C VAL A 6 -35.47 -18.38 11.69
N CYS A 7 -36.12 -17.80 10.68
CA CYS A 7 -35.40 -17.19 9.56
C CYS A 7 -34.59 -15.96 9.97
N ALA A 8 -35.11 -15.12 10.88
CA ALA A 8 -34.40 -13.96 11.38
C ALA A 8 -33.15 -14.37 12.21
N LEU A 9 -33.27 -15.43 12.99
CA LEU A 9 -32.16 -15.99 13.77
C LEU A 9 -31.05 -16.59 12.87
N LEU A 10 -31.45 -17.24 11.78
CA LEU A 10 -30.51 -17.81 10.82
C LEU A 10 -29.75 -16.71 10.04
N LEU A 11 -30.41 -15.60 9.75
CA LEU A 11 -29.77 -14.45 9.09
C LEU A 11 -28.75 -13.76 10.02
N LEU A 12 -29.03 -13.68 11.30
CA LEU A 12 -28.11 -13.11 12.29
C LEU A 12 -26.89 -14.02 12.53
N ALA A 13 -27.06 -15.33 12.52
CA ALA A 13 -25.97 -16.28 12.63
C ALA A 13 -25.05 -16.24 11.41
N GLY A 14 -25.61 -15.99 10.22
CA GLY A 14 -24.81 -15.85 8.98
C GLY A 14 -23.91 -14.62 8.97
N CYS A 15 -24.31 -13.51 9.61
CA CYS A 15 -23.47 -12.33 9.72
C CYS A 15 -22.33 -12.51 10.75
N ALA A 16 -22.55 -13.26 11.83
CA ALA A 16 -21.54 -13.52 12.85
C ALA A 16 -20.42 -14.44 12.37
N SER A 17 -20.72 -15.39 11.47
CA SER A 17 -19.71 -16.32 10.94
C SER A 17 -18.69 -15.67 9.99
N ARG A 18 -19.02 -14.53 9.40
CA ARG A 18 -18.07 -13.80 8.53
C ARG A 18 -16.98 -13.07 9.31
N GLU A 19 -17.20 -12.72 10.55
CA GLU A 19 -16.17 -12.07 11.36
C GLU A 19 -15.08 -13.05 11.82
N THR A 20 -15.38 -14.33 11.90
CA THR A 20 -14.39 -15.34 12.31
C THR A 20 -13.43 -15.74 11.20
N GLU A 21 -13.72 -15.37 9.95
CA GLU A 21 -12.83 -15.63 8.80
C GLU A 21 -11.89 -14.48 8.50
N ARG A 22 -11.86 -13.44 9.31
CA ARG A 22 -10.84 -12.40 9.17
C ARG A 22 -9.47 -13.03 9.36
N GLN A 23 -8.77 -13.22 8.27
CA GLN A 23 -7.36 -13.55 8.32
C GLN A 23 -6.64 -12.48 9.12
N THR A 24 -6.06 -12.88 10.22
CA THR A 24 -5.06 -12.06 10.89
C THR A 24 -3.86 -11.97 9.95
N TYR A 25 -3.75 -10.83 9.26
CA TYR A 25 -2.54 -10.53 8.52
C TYR A 25 -1.43 -10.24 9.53
N ASP A 26 -0.39 -11.07 9.53
CA ASP A 26 0.87 -10.76 10.21
C ASP A 26 1.60 -9.59 9.53
N ASN A 27 1.01 -9.01 8.52
CA ASN A 27 1.60 -7.91 7.80
C ASN A 27 1.50 -6.63 8.59
N ASN A 28 2.65 -6.08 8.80
CA ASN A 28 2.80 -4.75 9.30
C ASN A 28 2.20 -3.76 8.28
N ASP A 29 1.15 -3.05 8.66
CA ASP A 29 0.52 -2.04 7.81
C ASP A 29 1.52 -0.98 7.37
N LEU A 30 2.51 -0.68 8.20
CA LEU A 30 3.60 0.24 7.86
C LEU A 30 4.44 -0.26 6.69
N GLU A 31 4.71 -1.56 6.62
CA GLU A 31 5.45 -2.15 5.50
C GLU A 31 4.68 -2.01 4.19
N LEU A 32 3.37 -2.24 4.22
CA LEU A 32 2.51 -2.03 3.06
C LEU A 32 2.49 -0.57 2.61
N VAL A 33 2.38 0.36 3.55
CA VAL A 33 2.38 1.79 3.26
C VAL A 33 3.72 2.22 2.63
N MET A 34 4.83 1.72 3.16
CA MET A 34 6.15 2.02 2.61
C MET A 34 6.34 1.42 1.22
N GLY A 35 5.85 0.21 1.00
CA GLY A 35 5.86 -0.43 -0.32
C GLY A 35 5.06 0.37 -1.35
N ASN A 36 3.87 0.81 -0.99
CA ASN A 36 3.05 1.67 -1.84
C ASN A 36 3.75 3.01 -2.12
N ALA A 37 4.35 3.63 -1.12
CA ALA A 37 5.07 4.89 -1.27
C ALA A 37 6.25 4.74 -2.24
N ALA A 38 7.01 3.66 -2.14
CA ALA A 38 8.13 3.38 -3.04
C ALA A 38 7.66 3.20 -4.48
N ARG A 39 6.59 2.42 -4.69
CA ARG A 39 6.02 2.24 -6.04
C ARG A 39 5.44 3.52 -6.61
N MET A 40 4.71 4.27 -5.81
CA MET A 40 4.09 5.53 -6.23
C MET A 40 5.15 6.56 -6.62
N SER A 41 6.18 6.74 -5.81
CA SER A 41 7.25 7.68 -6.11
C SER A 41 8.04 7.26 -7.34
N CYS A 42 8.34 5.98 -7.48
CA CYS A 42 9.00 5.43 -8.67
C CYS A 42 8.15 5.65 -9.92
N THR A 43 6.86 5.36 -9.87
CA THR A 43 5.93 5.58 -10.98
C THR A 43 5.83 7.05 -11.34
N CYS A 44 5.74 7.93 -10.35
CA CYS A 44 5.68 9.38 -10.54
C CYS A 44 6.93 9.91 -11.26
N LEU A 45 8.11 9.45 -10.85
CA LEU A 45 9.38 9.93 -11.39
C LEU A 45 9.72 9.32 -12.76
N PHE A 46 9.59 8.01 -12.92
CA PHE A 46 10.13 7.30 -14.08
C PHE A 46 9.07 6.95 -15.12
N VAL A 47 7.85 6.69 -14.73
CA VAL A 47 6.75 6.41 -15.67
C VAL A 47 6.08 7.70 -16.12
N MET A 48 5.66 8.52 -15.17
CA MET A 48 4.98 9.80 -15.43
C MET A 48 5.94 10.94 -15.75
N GLN A 49 7.21 10.79 -15.41
CA GLN A 49 8.28 11.78 -15.65
C GLN A 49 7.96 13.15 -15.02
N MET A 50 7.39 13.13 -13.84
CA MET A 50 7.08 14.35 -13.10
C MET A 50 8.30 14.85 -12.32
N PRO A 51 8.36 16.15 -11.98
CA PRO A 51 9.45 16.68 -11.17
C PRO A 51 9.53 16.02 -9.79
N THR A 52 10.75 15.92 -9.27
CA THR A 52 11.00 15.30 -7.96
C THR A 52 10.21 15.98 -6.83
N ASP A 53 10.13 17.30 -6.84
CA ASP A 53 9.39 18.05 -5.82
C ASP A 53 7.90 17.72 -5.82
N PHE A 54 7.31 17.57 -7.00
CA PHE A 54 5.93 17.16 -7.16
C PHE A 54 5.71 15.75 -6.61
N CYS A 55 6.56 14.81 -7.01
CA CYS A 55 6.47 13.42 -6.56
C CYS A 55 6.63 13.30 -5.05
N GLN A 56 7.54 14.07 -4.47
CA GLN A 56 7.77 14.08 -3.03
C GLN A 56 6.57 14.64 -2.27
N ALA A 57 5.98 15.73 -2.72
CA ALA A 57 4.79 16.31 -2.12
C ALA A 57 3.60 15.35 -2.17
N TRP A 58 3.45 14.67 -3.30
CA TRP A 58 2.36 13.69 -3.48
C TRP A 58 2.47 12.50 -2.52
N VAL A 59 3.66 11.96 -2.38
CA VAL A 59 3.90 10.81 -1.49
C VAL A 59 3.81 11.23 -0.01
N LYS A 60 4.28 12.41 0.33
CA LYS A 60 4.18 12.97 1.69
C LYS A 60 2.76 13.32 2.12
N ALA A 61 1.79 13.26 1.24
CA ALA A 61 0.38 13.37 1.63
C ALA A 61 -0.05 12.27 2.61
N SER A 62 0.65 11.13 2.61
CA SER A 62 0.50 10.14 3.65
C SER A 62 1.39 10.49 4.86
N PRO A 63 0.80 10.66 6.07
CA PRO A 63 1.57 11.06 7.25
C PRO A 63 2.58 10.02 7.72
N SER A 64 2.44 8.78 7.27
CA SER A 64 3.36 7.69 7.63
C SER A 64 4.66 7.71 6.85
N VAL A 65 4.73 8.46 5.76
CA VAL A 65 5.89 8.53 4.88
C VAL A 65 6.73 9.75 5.24
N ALA A 66 7.97 9.53 5.67
CA ALA A 66 8.89 10.60 6.03
C ALA A 66 9.59 11.18 4.80
N SER A 67 10.15 10.35 3.95
CA SER A 67 10.85 10.77 2.74
C SER A 67 11.10 9.61 1.79
N PHE A 68 11.55 9.93 0.59
CA PHE A 68 12.13 8.93 -0.29
C PHE A 68 13.47 9.42 -0.86
N LYS A 69 14.33 8.50 -1.23
CA LYS A 69 15.58 8.74 -1.91
C LYS A 69 15.53 8.12 -3.30
N VAL A 70 16.12 8.81 -4.27
CA VAL A 70 16.10 8.39 -5.67
C VAL A 70 17.52 8.11 -6.12
N ASP A 71 17.74 6.94 -6.72
CA ASP A 71 18.93 6.63 -7.50
C ASP A 71 18.56 6.67 -8.98
N PHE A 72 18.93 7.76 -9.65
CA PHE A 72 18.58 7.96 -11.05
C PHE A 72 19.34 7.02 -11.99
N GLU A 73 20.52 6.60 -11.62
CA GLU A 73 21.31 5.67 -12.43
C GLU A 73 20.67 4.29 -12.48
N LYS A 74 20.29 3.78 -11.32
CA LYS A 74 19.66 2.47 -11.18
C LYS A 74 18.14 2.51 -11.35
N LYS A 75 17.57 3.70 -11.51
CA LYS A 75 16.11 3.93 -11.56
C LYS A 75 15.39 3.26 -10.41
N ARG A 76 15.88 3.50 -9.22
CA ARG A 76 15.39 2.91 -7.97
C ARG A 76 14.98 4.00 -7.01
N VAL A 77 13.90 3.75 -6.28
CA VAL A 77 13.43 4.63 -5.21
C VAL A 77 13.37 3.84 -3.92
N GLU A 78 13.86 4.44 -2.86
CA GLU A 78 13.78 3.91 -1.49
C GLU A 78 12.94 4.87 -0.66
N SER A 79 11.83 4.37 -0.09
CA SER A 79 10.99 5.13 0.83
C SER A 79 11.37 4.81 2.27
N THR A 80 11.28 5.81 3.14
CA THR A 80 11.46 5.66 4.58
C THR A 80 10.31 6.33 5.32
N GLY A 81 9.91 5.75 6.44
CA GLY A 81 8.79 6.23 7.22
C GLY A 81 8.99 6.04 8.71
N LEU A 82 7.88 5.94 9.43
CA LEU A 82 7.87 5.74 10.87
C LEU A 82 8.60 4.45 11.27
N LEU A 83 9.28 4.49 12.42
CA LEU A 83 9.97 3.34 13.01
C LEU A 83 11.04 2.71 12.10
N ASN A 84 11.64 3.49 11.23
CA ASN A 84 12.68 3.06 10.28
C ASN A 84 12.22 1.99 9.28
N PHE A 85 10.92 1.82 9.09
CA PHE A 85 10.40 1.00 8.01
C PHE A 85 10.72 1.64 6.67
N GLY A 86 11.17 0.84 5.73
CA GLY A 86 11.50 1.28 4.39
C GLY A 86 11.14 0.24 3.35
N ALA A 87 11.06 0.67 2.11
CA ALA A 87 10.82 -0.21 0.98
C ALA A 87 11.52 0.35 -0.25
N ARG A 88 11.78 -0.52 -1.22
CA ARG A 88 12.45 -0.18 -2.47
C ARG A 88 11.59 -0.59 -3.64
N ALA A 89 11.58 0.25 -4.65
CA ALA A 89 10.98 -0.04 -5.94
C ALA A 89 11.95 0.33 -7.05
N ARG A 90 11.95 -0.45 -8.11
CA ARG A 90 12.81 -0.22 -9.28
C ARG A 90 11.97 -0.15 -10.53
N PHE A 91 12.29 0.83 -11.38
CA PHE A 91 11.72 0.94 -12.72
C PHE A 91 12.32 -0.15 -13.62
N VAL A 92 11.46 -0.92 -14.27
CA VAL A 92 11.85 -2.00 -15.17
C VAL A 92 11.72 -1.56 -16.62
N ASP A 93 10.51 -1.18 -17.03
CA ASP A 93 10.22 -0.66 -18.35
C ASP A 93 8.86 0.07 -18.35
N GLN A 94 8.52 0.75 -19.44
CA GLN A 94 7.26 1.50 -19.54
C GLN A 94 6.02 0.60 -19.47
N ARG A 95 6.13 -0.63 -19.83
CA ARG A 95 5.02 -1.58 -19.82
C ARG A 95 4.74 -2.16 -18.45
N ARG A 96 5.78 -2.52 -17.72
CA ARG A 96 5.67 -3.11 -16.39
C ARG A 96 5.72 -2.08 -15.27
N GLY A 97 6.29 -0.90 -15.55
CA GLY A 97 6.42 0.17 -14.59
C GLY A 97 7.44 -0.15 -13.49
N CYS A 98 7.08 0.17 -12.26
CA CYS A 98 7.93 -0.02 -11.10
C CYS A 98 7.50 -1.26 -10.30
N LEU A 99 8.47 -2.08 -9.93
CA LEU A 99 8.27 -3.28 -9.12
C LEU A 99 8.96 -3.13 -7.78
N LEU A 100 8.34 -3.65 -6.74
CA LEU A 100 8.97 -3.75 -5.42
C LEU A 100 10.12 -4.74 -5.44
N GLU A 101 11.17 -4.41 -4.73
CA GLU A 101 12.33 -5.29 -4.53
C GLU A 101 12.24 -6.05 -3.21
#